data_72fa591c91823c9077cc9c5e038eac78
#
_entry.id   72fa591c91823c9077cc9c5e038eac78
#
_cell.length_a   1.000
_cell.length_b   1.000
_cell.length_c   1.000
_cell.angle_alpha   90.00
_cell.angle_beta   90.00
_cell.angle_gamma   90.00
#
_symmetry.space_group_name_H-M   'P 1'
#
loop_
_entity.id
_entity.type
_entity.pdbx_description
1 polymer ?
#
loop_
_entity_poly.entity_id
_entity_poly.type
_entity_poly.pdbx_seq_one_letter_code
_entity_poly.pdbx_strand_id
1 'polypeptide(L)'
;MKIVSIATSKKKGTRKASVDEAYLKKEHGLEGDAHAGKWHRQVSFLASEEIDKARQSGLDVTFGDFAENIATTGIDWKNIPVGTRIRLGPEALVEITQIGKECHNRCAIYYKAGDCIMPREGVFARVLKEGKIKRGDQISFEQPED
;
A
#
# COMPACT_ATOMS: atom_id res chain seq x y z
N MET A 1 0.20 -6.58 -13.72
CA MET A 1 0.06 -6.00 -12.38
C MET A 1 0.96 -6.77 -11.42
N LYS A 2 1.84 -6.06 -10.75
CA LYS A 2 2.85 -6.68 -9.88
C LYS A 2 3.12 -5.86 -8.65
N ILE A 3 3.59 -6.55 -7.60
CA ILE A 3 4.17 -5.91 -6.41
C ILE A 3 5.61 -5.49 -6.75
N VAL A 4 5.88 -4.19 -6.65
CA VAL A 4 7.21 -3.62 -6.92
C VAL A 4 8.03 -3.53 -5.64
N SER A 5 7.40 -3.16 -4.53
CA SER A 5 8.06 -2.98 -3.24
C SER A 5 7.12 -3.29 -2.09
N ILE A 6 7.68 -3.79 -1.01
CA ILE A 6 6.98 -4.03 0.26
C ILE A 6 7.76 -3.30 1.35
N ALA A 7 7.06 -2.57 2.21
CA ALA A 7 7.71 -1.80 3.29
C ALA A 7 6.88 -1.80 4.57
N THR A 8 7.57 -1.78 5.69
CA THR A 8 6.95 -1.76 7.03
C THR A 8 7.64 -0.75 7.93
N SER A 9 6.94 -0.31 8.97
CA SER A 9 7.51 0.55 10.02
C SER A 9 6.90 0.20 11.37
N LYS A 10 7.65 0.50 12.44
CA LYS A 10 7.18 0.29 13.81
C LYS A 10 6.32 1.44 14.33
N LYS A 11 6.37 2.60 13.67
CA LYS A 11 5.64 3.81 14.07
C LYS A 11 4.81 4.36 12.91
N LYS A 12 3.61 4.88 13.21
CA LYS A 12 2.77 5.58 12.25
C LYS A 12 3.38 6.94 11.90
N GLY A 13 3.12 7.43 10.68
CA GLY A 13 3.57 8.75 10.24
C GLY A 13 5.06 8.85 9.97
N THR A 14 5.76 7.72 9.86
CA THR A 14 7.18 7.67 9.55
C THR A 14 7.41 6.93 8.23
N ARG A 15 8.61 7.09 7.67
CA ARG A 15 9.04 6.31 6.52
C ARG A 15 9.05 4.83 6.87
N LYS A 16 8.71 4.01 5.87
CA LYS A 16 8.76 2.56 6.01
C LYS A 16 10.04 2.01 5.35
N ALA A 17 10.59 0.96 5.96
CA ALA A 17 11.77 0.29 5.43
C ALA A 17 11.36 -0.84 4.49
N SER A 18 12.05 -0.95 3.34
CA SER A 18 11.79 -2.00 2.36
C SER A 18 12.18 -3.36 2.88
N VAL A 19 11.36 -4.36 2.59
CA VAL A 19 11.61 -5.77 2.88
C VAL A 19 11.36 -6.59 1.61
N ASP A 20 12.01 -7.75 1.50
CA ASP A 20 11.85 -8.61 0.32
C ASP A 20 10.57 -9.41 0.33
N GLU A 21 10.10 -9.76 1.51
CA GLU A 21 8.87 -10.52 1.69
C GLU A 21 8.21 -10.14 3.02
N ALA A 22 6.91 -10.41 3.12
CA ALA A 22 6.14 -10.15 4.32
C ALA A 22 4.96 -11.11 4.40
N TYR A 23 4.35 -11.21 5.57
CA TYR A 23 3.17 -12.03 5.79
C TYR A 23 1.96 -11.11 6.00
N LEU A 24 0.95 -11.28 5.16
CA LEU A 24 -0.35 -10.61 5.32
C LEU A 24 -1.22 -11.48 6.21
N LYS A 25 -1.57 -10.96 7.38
CA LYS A 25 -2.37 -11.67 8.36
C LYS A 25 -3.83 -11.24 8.26
N LYS A 26 -4.75 -12.21 8.23
CA LYS A 26 -6.19 -11.98 8.12
C LYS A 26 -6.68 -11.01 9.20
N GLU A 27 -7.48 -10.02 8.79
CA GLU A 27 -8.05 -8.98 9.64
C GLU A 27 -7.02 -8.25 10.50
N HIS A 28 -5.81 -8.09 9.96
CA HIS A 28 -4.70 -7.41 10.66
C HIS A 28 -3.89 -6.52 9.71
N GLY A 29 -3.30 -7.08 8.65
CA GLY A 29 -2.42 -6.39 7.73
C GLY A 29 -1.06 -7.05 7.66
N LEU A 30 -0.02 -6.27 7.33
CA LEU A 30 1.35 -6.77 7.33
C LEU A 30 1.83 -7.00 8.76
N GLU A 31 2.27 -8.21 9.04
CA GLU A 31 2.77 -8.57 10.35
C GLU A 31 3.98 -7.70 10.71
N GLY A 32 3.92 -7.09 11.90
CA GLY A 32 4.97 -6.18 12.38
C GLY A 32 4.85 -4.73 11.93
N ASP A 33 3.86 -4.39 11.11
CA ASP A 33 3.67 -3.00 10.65
C ASP A 33 2.78 -2.19 11.61
N ALA A 34 3.12 -0.90 11.75
CA ALA A 34 2.43 0.01 12.66
C ALA A 34 0.96 0.27 12.32
N HIS A 35 0.60 0.16 11.01
CA HIS A 35 -0.79 0.36 10.56
C HIS A 35 -1.63 -0.90 10.64
N ALA A 36 -1.03 -2.05 10.94
CA ALA A 36 -1.77 -3.30 11.11
C ALA A 36 -2.71 -3.21 12.32
N GLY A 37 -3.86 -3.88 12.22
CA GLY A 37 -4.85 -3.90 13.28
C GLY A 37 -6.26 -4.11 12.74
N LYS A 38 -7.22 -4.17 13.64
CA LYS A 38 -8.63 -4.37 13.29
C LYS A 38 -9.29 -3.07 12.91
N TRP A 39 -9.04 -2.60 11.70
CA TRP A 39 -9.66 -1.41 11.13
C TRP A 39 -9.66 -1.49 9.61
N HIS A 40 -10.16 -0.46 8.92
CA HIS A 40 -10.32 -0.49 7.47
C HIS A 40 -9.02 -0.14 6.70
N ARG A 41 -8.00 0.34 7.37
CA ARG A 41 -6.70 0.69 6.74
C ARG A 41 -5.58 -0.22 7.22
N GLN A 42 -5.81 -1.52 7.11
CA GLN A 42 -4.86 -2.55 7.56
C GLN A 42 -3.58 -2.58 6.72
N VAL A 43 -3.71 -2.34 5.42
CA VAL A 43 -2.59 -2.31 4.49
C VAL A 43 -2.80 -1.18 3.48
N SER A 44 -1.72 -0.49 3.11
CA SER A 44 -1.77 0.62 2.17
C SER A 44 -1.03 0.30 0.88
N PHE A 45 -1.55 0.82 -0.21
CA PHE A 45 -1.00 0.67 -1.56
C PHE A 45 -0.74 2.03 -2.18
N LEU A 46 0.27 2.10 -3.02
CA LEU A 46 0.58 3.29 -3.82
C LEU A 46 1.14 2.83 -5.16
N ALA A 47 0.69 3.43 -6.24
CA ALA A 47 1.24 3.13 -7.56
C ALA A 47 2.70 3.58 -7.63
N SER A 48 3.60 2.70 -8.07
CA SER A 48 5.00 3.07 -8.25
C SER A 48 5.14 4.17 -9.29
N GLU A 49 4.22 4.24 -10.25
CA GLU A 49 4.15 5.29 -11.26
C GLU A 49 3.99 6.68 -10.62
N GLU A 50 3.24 6.79 -9.52
CA GLU A 50 3.08 8.05 -8.78
C GLU A 50 4.34 8.43 -8.00
N ILE A 51 5.05 7.45 -7.46
CA ILE A 51 6.35 7.67 -6.83
C ILE A 51 7.37 8.17 -7.85
N ASP A 52 7.36 7.60 -9.06
CA ASP A 52 8.24 8.02 -10.15
C ASP A 52 7.93 9.46 -10.57
N LYS A 53 6.67 9.85 -10.64
CA LYS A 53 6.28 11.24 -10.91
C LYS A 53 6.81 12.19 -9.84
N ALA A 54 6.76 11.81 -8.58
CA ALA A 54 7.30 12.61 -7.48
C ALA A 54 8.81 12.81 -7.64
N ARG A 55 9.55 11.76 -8.01
CA ARG A 55 10.98 11.87 -8.30
C ARG A 55 11.25 12.81 -9.47
N GLN A 56 10.50 12.69 -10.55
CA GLN A 56 10.63 13.54 -11.74
C GLN A 56 10.35 15.00 -11.43
N SER A 57 9.50 15.30 -10.44
CA SER A 57 9.22 16.66 -10.01
C SER A 57 10.30 17.25 -9.10
N GLY A 58 11.33 16.48 -8.76
CA GLY A 58 12.47 16.95 -7.97
C GLY A 58 12.50 16.47 -6.52
N LEU A 59 11.55 15.63 -6.10
CA LEU A 59 11.55 15.08 -4.74
C LEU A 59 12.58 13.94 -4.64
N ASP A 60 13.36 13.96 -3.56
CA ASP A 60 14.33 12.90 -3.25
C ASP A 60 13.63 11.82 -2.43
N VAL A 61 12.86 10.98 -3.10
CA VAL A 61 12.04 9.95 -2.47
C VAL A 61 12.24 8.60 -3.13
N THR A 62 12.03 7.54 -2.35
CA THR A 62 12.04 6.16 -2.80
C THR A 62 10.91 5.37 -2.14
N PHE A 63 10.85 4.08 -2.39
CA PHE A 63 9.81 3.21 -1.82
C PHE A 63 9.83 3.25 -0.30
N GLY A 64 8.65 3.32 0.31
CA GLY A 64 8.47 3.42 1.76
C GLY A 64 8.46 4.84 2.28
N ASP A 65 8.96 5.81 1.52
CA ASP A 65 9.08 7.21 1.98
C ASP A 65 7.75 7.91 2.19
N PHE A 66 6.69 7.46 1.51
CA PHE A 66 5.33 7.96 1.72
C PHE A 66 4.52 7.13 2.72
N ALA A 67 5.20 6.25 3.46
CA ALA A 67 4.60 5.31 4.41
C ALA A 67 3.64 4.30 3.76
N GLU A 68 3.80 4.05 2.47
CA GLU A 68 3.05 2.99 1.81
C GLU A 68 3.63 1.62 2.15
N ASN A 69 2.75 0.63 2.32
CA ASN A 69 3.17 -0.76 2.53
C ASN A 69 3.58 -1.42 1.22
N ILE A 70 2.75 -1.31 0.19
CA ILE A 70 2.95 -2.00 -1.08
C ILE A 70 2.91 -1.00 -2.22
N ALA A 71 4.02 -0.91 -2.96
CA ALA A 71 4.07 -0.18 -4.21
C ALA A 71 3.79 -1.14 -5.36
N THR A 72 2.93 -0.73 -6.29
CA THR A 72 2.44 -1.58 -7.38
C THR A 72 2.74 -0.97 -8.74
N THR A 73 2.74 -1.80 -9.78
CA THR A 73 2.80 -1.35 -11.16
C THR A 73 1.69 -1.98 -11.98
N GLY A 74 1.19 -1.24 -12.98
CA GLY A 74 0.20 -1.72 -13.91
C GLY A 74 -1.24 -1.67 -13.43
N ILE A 75 -1.52 -1.04 -12.29
CA ILE A 75 -2.88 -0.88 -11.76
C ILE A 75 -3.28 0.58 -11.81
N ASP A 76 -4.44 0.84 -12.39
CA ASP A 76 -5.07 2.16 -12.34
C ASP A 76 -6.01 2.24 -11.15
N TRP A 77 -5.45 2.56 -9.99
CA TRP A 77 -6.17 2.58 -8.72
C TRP A 77 -7.37 3.55 -8.72
N LYS A 78 -7.32 4.62 -9.51
CA LYS A 78 -8.41 5.61 -9.57
C LYS A 78 -9.71 5.04 -10.14
N ASN A 79 -9.61 3.99 -10.95
CA ASN A 79 -10.76 3.35 -11.57
C ASN A 79 -11.19 2.05 -10.86
N ILE A 80 -10.63 1.80 -9.67
CA ILE A 80 -10.96 0.61 -8.89
C ILE A 80 -11.89 1.00 -7.75
N PRO A 81 -13.14 0.50 -7.73
CA PRO A 81 -14.08 0.86 -6.67
C PRO A 81 -13.73 0.23 -5.32
N VAL A 82 -14.12 0.90 -4.25
CA VAL A 82 -14.14 0.32 -2.90
C VAL A 82 -14.98 -0.96 -2.92
N GLY A 83 -14.52 -1.99 -2.24
CA GLY A 83 -15.15 -3.32 -2.25
C GLY A 83 -14.53 -4.30 -3.24
N THR A 84 -13.66 -3.81 -4.14
CA THR A 84 -12.94 -4.69 -5.07
C THR A 84 -12.02 -5.62 -4.30
N ARG A 85 -12.01 -6.89 -4.68
CA ARG A 85 -11.13 -7.90 -4.09
C ARG A 85 -9.97 -8.20 -5.02
N ILE A 86 -8.78 -8.23 -4.44
CA ILE A 86 -7.52 -8.34 -5.19
C ILE A 86 -6.68 -9.45 -4.56
N ARG A 87 -6.17 -10.35 -5.42
CA ARG A 87 -5.23 -11.39 -5.00
C ARG A 87 -3.81 -10.85 -5.10
N LEU A 88 -3.03 -11.09 -4.04
CA LEU A 88 -1.62 -10.71 -3.96
C LEU A 88 -0.81 -12.00 -3.83
N GLY A 89 -0.06 -12.35 -4.88
CA GLY A 89 0.68 -13.60 -4.90
C GLY A 89 -0.24 -14.82 -4.94
N PRO A 90 0.24 -16.00 -4.50
CA PRO A 90 -0.53 -17.23 -4.63
C PRO A 90 -1.64 -17.42 -3.60
N GLU A 91 -1.60 -16.73 -2.46
CA GLU A 91 -2.47 -17.06 -1.33
C GLU A 91 -3.29 -15.88 -0.79
N ALA A 92 -2.71 -14.69 -0.71
CA ALA A 92 -3.34 -13.56 -0.01
C ALA A 92 -4.47 -12.94 -0.83
N LEU A 93 -5.53 -12.51 -0.12
CA LEU A 93 -6.66 -11.79 -0.71
C LEU A 93 -6.98 -10.59 0.15
N VAL A 94 -7.14 -9.44 -0.49
CA VAL A 94 -7.50 -8.18 0.19
C VAL A 94 -8.74 -7.57 -0.44
N GLU A 95 -9.44 -6.75 0.33
CA GLU A 95 -10.60 -5.97 -0.15
C GLU A 95 -10.30 -4.49 0.02
N ILE A 96 -10.47 -3.72 -1.03
CA ILE A 96 -10.25 -2.27 -1.02
C ILE A 96 -11.30 -1.60 -0.16
N THR A 97 -10.86 -0.83 0.82
CA THR A 97 -11.74 -0.20 1.81
C THR A 97 -11.79 1.32 1.69
N GLN A 98 -10.73 1.93 1.14
CA GLN A 98 -10.66 3.39 1.04
C GLN A 98 -9.69 3.80 -0.07
N ILE A 99 -10.05 4.85 -0.79
CA ILE A 99 -9.18 5.48 -1.79
C ILE A 99 -8.94 6.92 -1.34
N GLY A 100 -7.65 7.28 -1.20
CA GLY A 100 -7.25 8.56 -0.63
C GLY A 100 -7.52 8.64 0.88
N LYS A 101 -7.03 9.68 1.50
CA LYS A 101 -7.31 9.98 2.92
C LYS A 101 -7.19 11.47 3.18
N GLU A 102 -7.85 11.94 4.23
CA GLU A 102 -7.62 13.27 4.75
C GLU A 102 -6.39 13.28 5.65
N CYS A 103 -5.56 14.29 5.49
CA CYS A 103 -4.38 14.49 6.33
C CYS A 103 -4.41 15.93 6.83
N HIS A 104 -4.87 16.12 8.07
CA HIS A 104 -5.06 17.45 8.65
C HIS A 104 -3.76 18.09 9.12
N ASN A 105 -2.79 17.27 9.50
CA ASN A 105 -1.49 17.73 10.00
C ASN A 105 -0.37 17.20 9.14
N ARG A 106 0.61 18.05 8.82
CA ARG A 106 1.80 17.63 8.12
C ARG A 106 2.64 16.73 9.04
N CYS A 107 2.85 15.49 8.62
CA CYS A 107 3.64 14.53 9.37
C CYS A 107 5.13 14.61 8.99
N ALA A 108 5.96 13.79 9.63
CA ALA A 108 7.39 13.72 9.34
C ALA A 108 7.68 13.44 7.86
N ILE A 109 6.80 12.69 7.19
CA ILE A 109 6.91 12.38 5.76
C ILE A 109 6.83 13.66 4.92
N TYR A 110 5.85 14.52 5.20
CA TYR A 110 5.70 15.79 4.50
C TYR A 110 6.95 16.66 4.64
N TYR A 111 7.44 16.84 5.86
CA TYR A 111 8.59 17.70 6.11
C TYR A 111 9.87 17.17 5.49
N LYS A 112 10.03 15.87 5.39
CA LYS A 112 11.24 15.25 4.85
C LYS A 112 11.23 15.15 3.34
N ALA A 113 10.10 14.79 2.74
CA ALA A 113 9.95 14.65 1.29
C ALA A 113 9.54 15.94 0.58
N GLY A 114 9.05 16.93 1.32
CA GLY A 114 8.53 18.18 0.77
C GLY A 114 7.08 18.11 0.29
N ASP A 115 6.51 16.92 0.19
CA ASP A 115 5.11 16.68 -0.15
C ASP A 115 4.76 15.24 0.22
N CYS A 116 3.46 14.94 0.27
CA CYS A 116 2.99 13.58 0.46
C CYS A 116 1.83 13.30 -0.49
N ILE A 117 1.96 12.27 -1.31
CA ILE A 117 0.96 11.87 -2.30
C ILE A 117 -0.09 10.89 -1.74
N MET A 118 0.11 10.34 -0.54
CA MET A 118 -0.84 9.40 0.07
C MET A 118 -2.26 9.94 0.23
N PRO A 119 -2.48 11.21 0.62
CA PRO A 119 -3.84 11.73 0.70
C PRO A 119 -4.62 11.71 -0.61
N ARG A 120 -3.93 11.85 -1.73
CA ARG A 120 -4.55 11.86 -3.07
C ARG A 120 -4.57 10.49 -3.71
N GLU A 121 -3.45 9.77 -3.62
CA GLU A 121 -3.17 8.59 -4.44
C GLU A 121 -3.13 7.29 -3.64
N GLY A 122 -3.15 7.37 -2.32
CA GLY A 122 -3.08 6.19 -1.45
C GLY A 122 -4.36 5.37 -1.51
N VAL A 123 -4.20 4.05 -1.41
CA VAL A 123 -5.29 3.10 -1.41
C VAL A 123 -5.13 2.21 -0.20
N PHE A 124 -6.23 1.89 0.47
CA PHE A 124 -6.23 1.08 1.68
C PHE A 124 -7.10 -0.14 1.53
N ALA A 125 -6.72 -1.21 2.21
CA ALA A 125 -7.43 -2.47 2.12
C ALA A 125 -7.40 -3.20 3.47
N ARG A 126 -8.29 -4.17 3.60
CA ARG A 126 -8.27 -5.15 4.69
C ARG A 126 -7.94 -6.53 4.14
N VAL A 127 -7.36 -7.37 4.96
CA VAL A 127 -6.93 -8.71 4.56
C VAL A 127 -8.05 -9.70 4.80
N LEU A 128 -8.53 -10.35 3.74
CA LEU A 128 -9.58 -11.38 3.81
C LEU A 128 -9.02 -12.78 3.91
N LYS A 129 -7.91 -13.06 3.23
CA LYS A 129 -7.18 -14.32 3.31
C LYS A 129 -5.71 -14.04 3.53
N GLU A 130 -5.13 -14.69 4.53
CA GLU A 130 -3.73 -14.51 4.86
C GLU A 130 -2.81 -15.26 3.90
N GLY A 131 -1.60 -14.77 3.76
CA GLY A 131 -0.59 -15.40 2.95
C GLY A 131 0.70 -14.61 2.91
N LYS A 132 1.76 -15.28 2.48
CA LYS A 132 3.06 -14.65 2.27
C LYS A 132 3.07 -13.94 0.92
N ILE A 133 3.62 -12.73 0.91
CA ILE A 133 3.82 -11.96 -0.32
C ILE A 133 5.30 -11.61 -0.48
N LYS A 134 5.74 -11.49 -1.73
CA LYS A 134 7.12 -11.17 -2.09
C LYS A 134 7.16 -10.09 -3.16
N ARG A 135 8.25 -9.35 -3.22
CA ARG A 135 8.48 -8.43 -4.35
C ARG A 135 8.45 -9.21 -5.65
N GLY A 136 7.78 -8.67 -6.66
CA GLY A 136 7.60 -9.32 -7.96
C GLY A 136 6.39 -10.22 -8.06
N ASP A 137 5.68 -10.46 -6.97
CA ASP A 137 4.46 -11.28 -7.01
C ASP A 137 3.40 -10.64 -7.91
N GLN A 138 2.66 -11.48 -8.60
CA GLN A 138 1.55 -11.07 -9.46
C GLN A 138 0.38 -10.58 -8.62
N ILE A 139 -0.31 -9.58 -9.16
CA ILE A 139 -1.57 -9.07 -8.62
C ILE A 139 -2.66 -9.38 -9.63
N SER A 140 -3.80 -9.87 -9.16
CA SER A 140 -4.94 -10.14 -10.01
C SER A 140 -6.25 -9.78 -9.30
N PHE A 141 -7.28 -9.50 -10.08
CA PHE A 141 -8.60 -9.27 -9.51
C PHE A 141 -9.28 -10.61 -9.26
N GLU A 142 -9.97 -10.72 -8.13
CA GLU A 142 -10.84 -11.87 -7.90
C GLU A 142 -12.05 -11.76 -8.82
N GLN A 143 -12.34 -12.84 -9.57
CA GLN A 143 -13.51 -12.87 -10.43
C GLN A 143 -14.77 -12.97 -9.56
N PRO A 144 -15.82 -12.17 -9.86
CA PRO A 144 -17.09 -12.35 -9.14
C PRO A 144 -17.64 -13.74 -9.39
N GLU A 145 -18.16 -14.35 -8.34
CA GLU A 145 -18.88 -15.61 -8.48
C GLU A 145 -20.22 -15.35 -9.13
N ASP A 146 -20.52 -16.12 -10.14
CA ASP A 146 -21.84 -16.06 -10.80
C ASP A 146 -22.91 -16.83 -10.02
#